data_94c6c3ab51f9443d64fdce6433bc8e05
#
_entry.id   94c6c3ab51f9443d64fdce6433bc8e05
#
_cell.length_a   1.000
_cell.length_b   1.000
_cell.length_c   1.000
_cell.angle_alpha   90.00
_cell.angle_beta   90.00
_cell.angle_gamma   90.00
#
_symmetry.space_group_name_H-M   'P 1'
#
loop_
_entity.id
_entity.type
_entity.pdbx_description
1 polymer ?
#
loop_
_entity_poly.entity_id
_entity_poly.type
_entity_poly.pdbx_seq_one_letter_code
_entity_poly.pdbx_strand_id
1 'polypeptide(L)'
;PPAKLIVDPPLSGPLSKGAVFIQYRAENLRIEPVFGPEALKVTPRIGHIHVVVDGAPWHWADASGEPVILVGLPAGKHKVTIILADPTHKPLDHKTIEFTVPPHAAVHHF
;
A
#
# COMPACT_ATOMS: atom_id res chain seq x y z
N PRO A 1 -5.02 -3.00 22.18
CA PRO A 1 -5.53 -3.76 21.03
C PRO A 1 -4.48 -3.85 19.93
N PRO A 2 -4.43 -4.94 19.19
CA PRO A 2 -3.46 -5.08 18.13
C PRO A 2 -3.72 -4.08 16.99
N ALA A 3 -2.65 -3.69 16.33
CA ALA A 3 -2.75 -2.88 15.11
C ALA A 3 -3.35 -3.74 13.99
N LYS A 4 -4.21 -3.14 13.19
CA LYS A 4 -4.92 -3.86 12.13
C LYS A 4 -4.92 -3.04 10.85
N LEU A 5 -4.61 -3.70 9.74
CA LEU A 5 -4.63 -3.09 8.42
C LEU A 5 -5.93 -3.46 7.70
N ILE A 6 -6.56 -2.45 7.11
CA ILE A 6 -7.74 -2.62 6.27
C ILE A 6 -7.42 -2.04 4.90
N VAL A 7 -7.59 -2.86 3.86
CA VAL A 7 -7.27 -2.48 2.48
C VAL A 7 -8.52 -2.68 1.64
N ASP A 8 -8.91 -1.64 0.92
CA ASP A 8 -10.04 -1.70 0.01
C ASP A 8 -9.60 -2.17 -1.37
N PRO A 9 -10.51 -2.74 -2.17
CA PRO A 9 -10.20 -3.05 -3.56
C PRO A 9 -9.81 -1.79 -4.32
N PRO A 10 -9.06 -1.91 -5.44
CA PRO A 10 -8.76 -0.76 -6.26
C PRO A 10 -10.02 -0.03 -6.71
N LEU A 11 -9.95 1.29 -6.76
CA LEU A 11 -11.08 2.10 -7.24
C LEU A 11 -11.37 1.76 -8.70
N SER A 12 -12.64 1.47 -9.00
CA SER A 12 -13.04 0.96 -10.31
C SER A 12 -12.86 1.98 -11.44
N GLY A 13 -13.10 3.25 -11.16
CA GLY A 13 -12.95 4.30 -12.17
C GLY A 13 -11.52 4.40 -12.71
N PRO A 14 -10.53 4.69 -11.86
CA PRO A 14 -9.13 4.70 -12.29
C PRO A 14 -8.67 3.36 -12.89
N LEU A 15 -9.09 2.24 -12.29
CA LEU A 15 -8.67 0.93 -12.78
C LEU A 15 -9.12 0.68 -14.22
N SER A 16 -10.30 1.14 -14.58
CA SER A 16 -10.79 1.02 -15.96
C SER A 16 -9.90 1.73 -16.96
N LYS A 17 -9.10 2.66 -16.50
CA LYS A 17 -8.15 3.44 -17.33
C LYS A 17 -6.70 3.01 -17.12
N GLY A 18 -6.48 1.90 -16.39
CA GLY A 18 -5.14 1.36 -16.15
C GLY A 18 -4.40 1.95 -14.98
N ALA A 19 -5.04 2.78 -14.16
CA ALA A 19 -4.43 3.35 -12.96
C ALA A 19 -4.97 2.65 -11.71
N VAL A 20 -4.09 2.27 -10.81
CA VAL A 20 -4.46 1.51 -9.62
C VAL A 20 -4.39 2.43 -8.40
N PHE A 21 -5.55 2.71 -7.81
CA PHE A 21 -5.68 3.53 -6.61
C PHE A 21 -6.20 2.63 -5.49
N ILE A 22 -5.39 2.39 -4.49
CA ILE A 22 -5.72 1.51 -3.37
C ILE A 22 -5.81 2.33 -2.10
N GLN A 23 -7.00 2.39 -1.54
CA GLN A 23 -7.23 3.04 -0.26
C GLN A 23 -7.04 2.05 0.86
N TYR A 24 -6.45 2.50 1.95
CA TYR A 24 -6.22 1.68 3.12
C TYR A 24 -6.36 2.53 4.38
N ARG A 25 -6.51 1.85 5.50
CA ARG A 25 -6.43 2.50 6.81
C ARG A 25 -5.90 1.51 7.85
N ALA A 26 -5.37 2.05 8.91
CA ALA A 26 -4.92 1.27 10.04
C ALA A 26 -5.81 1.55 11.24
N GLU A 27 -6.13 0.51 12.00
CA GLU A 27 -6.81 0.63 13.28
C GLU A 27 -5.80 0.42 14.40
N ASN A 28 -5.92 1.20 15.48
CA ASN A 28 -5.06 1.15 16.65
C ASN A 28 -3.59 1.53 16.35
N LEU A 29 -3.39 2.28 15.29
CA LEU A 29 -2.07 2.77 14.86
C LEU A 29 -2.27 3.91 13.88
N ARG A 30 -1.47 4.98 14.00
CA ARG A 30 -1.48 6.09 13.04
C ARG A 30 -0.30 5.98 12.10
N ILE A 31 -0.54 6.30 10.84
CA ILE A 31 0.51 6.34 9.83
C ILE A 31 1.24 7.67 9.96
N GLU A 32 2.51 7.62 10.31
CA GLU A 32 3.34 8.80 10.53
C GLU A 32 4.76 8.56 10.06
N PRO A 33 5.42 9.57 9.47
CA PRO A 33 6.79 9.41 8.96
C PRO A 33 7.84 9.60 10.05
N VAL A 34 7.72 8.86 11.13
CA VAL A 34 8.67 8.88 12.25
C VAL A 34 9.18 7.46 12.45
N PHE A 35 10.48 7.31 12.44
CA PHE A 35 11.13 6.00 12.41
C PHE A 35 12.12 5.85 13.56
N GLY A 36 12.52 4.60 13.80
CA GLY A 36 13.55 4.26 14.77
C GLY A 36 13.01 3.82 16.11
N PRO A 37 13.90 3.32 17.00
CA PRO A 37 13.48 2.75 18.29
C PRO A 37 12.75 3.73 19.21
N GLU A 38 13.12 5.00 19.20
CA GLU A 38 12.48 6.00 20.06
C GLU A 38 11.03 6.25 19.63
N ALA A 39 10.71 6.06 18.35
CA ALA A 39 9.35 6.20 17.85
C ALA A 39 8.42 5.13 18.40
N LEU A 40 8.94 4.00 18.89
CA LEU A 40 8.13 2.97 19.53
C LEU A 40 7.48 3.46 20.83
N LYS A 41 8.02 4.51 21.42
CA LYS A 41 7.52 5.08 22.67
C LYS A 41 6.40 6.10 22.46
N VAL A 42 6.09 6.42 21.21
CA VAL A 42 5.04 7.39 20.90
C VAL A 42 3.68 6.78 21.19
N THR A 43 2.82 7.55 21.85
CA THR A 43 1.47 7.13 22.21
C THR A 43 0.48 8.19 21.71
N PRO A 44 -0.58 7.81 20.95
CA PRO A 44 -0.88 6.47 20.44
C PRO A 44 0.16 5.94 19.46
N ARG A 45 0.16 4.62 19.28
CA ARG A 45 1.13 3.97 18.37
C ARG A 45 1.13 4.57 16.98
N ILE A 46 2.32 4.63 16.40
CA ILE A 46 2.51 5.07 15.02
C ILE A 46 3.22 3.99 14.22
N GLY A 47 3.17 4.11 12.91
CA GLY A 47 3.82 3.17 12.00
C GLY A 47 3.68 3.64 10.57
N HIS A 48 3.94 2.74 9.64
CA HIS A 48 3.89 3.02 8.21
C HIS A 48 3.57 1.73 7.46
N ILE A 49 3.44 1.83 6.13
CA ILE A 49 3.23 0.65 5.30
C ILE A 49 4.43 0.40 4.41
N HIS A 50 4.57 -0.86 4.00
CA HIS A 50 5.44 -1.28 2.92
C HIS A 50 4.57 -1.82 1.81
N VAL A 51 4.94 -1.57 0.55
CA VAL A 51 4.16 -1.97 -0.61
C VAL A 51 5.01 -2.89 -1.47
N VAL A 52 4.46 -4.07 -1.77
CA VAL A 52 5.11 -5.07 -2.62
C VAL A 52 4.19 -5.35 -3.79
N VAL A 53 4.68 -5.16 -5.01
CA VAL A 53 3.92 -5.38 -6.24
C VAL A 53 4.38 -6.67 -6.89
N ASP A 54 3.43 -7.58 -7.16
CA ASP A 54 3.65 -8.85 -7.85
C ASP A 54 4.76 -9.72 -7.23
N GLY A 55 4.94 -9.61 -5.92
CA GLY A 55 5.95 -10.39 -5.22
C GLY A 55 7.39 -10.01 -5.56
N ALA A 56 7.60 -8.79 -6.09
CA ALA A 56 8.93 -8.33 -6.42
C ALA A 56 9.83 -8.33 -5.17
N PRO A 57 11.13 -8.62 -5.34
CA PRO A 57 12.03 -8.63 -4.18
C PRO A 57 12.27 -7.24 -3.59
N TRP A 58 12.05 -6.18 -4.38
CA TRP A 58 12.14 -4.82 -3.90
C TRP A 58 10.76 -4.33 -3.49
N HIS A 59 10.72 -3.46 -2.53
CA HIS A 59 9.51 -2.83 -2.06
C HIS A 59 9.85 -1.46 -1.51
N TRP A 60 8.83 -0.65 -1.23
CA TRP A 60 9.08 0.67 -0.66
C TRP A 60 8.20 0.91 0.56
N ALA A 61 8.68 1.82 1.41
CA ALA A 61 7.95 2.28 2.58
C ALA A 61 7.15 3.52 2.21
N ASP A 62 5.94 3.62 2.75
CA ASP A 62 5.07 4.78 2.57
C ASP A 62 4.48 5.13 3.93
N ALA A 63 4.74 6.35 4.36
CA ALA A 63 4.26 6.86 5.64
C ALA A 63 3.37 8.09 5.47
N SER A 64 2.87 8.32 4.25
CA SER A 64 2.03 9.47 3.96
C SER A 64 0.61 9.33 4.47
N GLY A 65 0.12 8.11 4.62
CA GLY A 65 -1.28 7.86 4.92
C GLY A 65 -2.20 8.05 3.73
N GLU A 66 -1.66 8.42 2.57
CA GLU A 66 -2.43 8.63 1.36
C GLU A 66 -2.62 7.34 0.58
N PRO A 67 -3.61 7.27 -0.34
CA PRO A 67 -3.80 6.07 -1.14
C PRO A 67 -2.54 5.65 -1.88
N VAL A 68 -2.36 4.35 -2.03
CA VAL A 68 -1.29 3.80 -2.86
C VAL A 68 -1.69 3.95 -4.32
N ILE A 69 -0.84 4.58 -5.11
CA ILE A 69 -1.12 4.84 -6.53
C ILE A 69 -0.06 4.15 -7.38
N LEU A 70 -0.51 3.27 -8.26
CA LEU A 70 0.36 2.56 -9.19
C LEU A 70 -0.08 2.87 -10.62
N VAL A 71 0.85 3.29 -11.45
CA VAL A 71 0.60 3.56 -12.86
C VAL A 71 1.58 2.78 -13.71
N GLY A 72 1.18 2.50 -14.93
CA GLY A 72 2.07 1.83 -15.88
C GLY A 72 2.13 0.32 -15.74
N LEU A 73 1.26 -0.29 -14.92
CA LEU A 73 1.19 -1.75 -14.89
C LEU A 73 0.60 -2.26 -16.20
N PRO A 74 1.18 -3.30 -16.79
CA PRO A 74 0.61 -3.87 -18.00
C PRO A 74 -0.76 -4.49 -17.76
N ALA A 75 -1.54 -4.62 -18.82
CA ALA A 75 -2.83 -5.31 -18.75
C ALA A 75 -2.60 -6.74 -18.25
N GLY A 76 -3.51 -7.24 -17.44
CA GLY A 76 -3.44 -8.58 -16.89
C GLY A 76 -3.59 -8.61 -15.38
N LYS A 77 -3.35 -9.77 -14.81
CA LYS A 77 -3.51 -10.00 -13.37
C LYS A 77 -2.30 -9.49 -12.61
N HIS A 78 -2.57 -8.85 -11.48
CA HIS A 78 -1.54 -8.34 -10.58
C HIS A 78 -1.97 -8.58 -9.15
N LYS A 79 -1.01 -8.60 -8.25
CA LYS A 79 -1.28 -8.61 -6.83
C LYS A 79 -0.43 -7.57 -6.13
N VAL A 80 -0.98 -6.98 -5.09
CA VAL A 80 -0.27 -6.01 -4.25
C VAL A 80 -0.41 -6.45 -2.81
N THR A 81 0.72 -6.54 -2.12
CA THR A 81 0.74 -6.80 -0.69
C THR A 81 1.09 -5.52 0.03
N ILE A 82 0.25 -5.13 0.97
CA ILE A 82 0.50 -3.99 1.84
C ILE A 82 0.78 -4.54 3.22
N ILE A 83 1.91 -4.12 3.78
CA ILE A 83 2.39 -4.57 5.09
C ILE A 83 2.37 -3.39 6.03
N LEU A 84 1.63 -3.51 7.13
CA LEU A 84 1.64 -2.51 8.19
C LEU A 84 2.83 -2.80 9.09
N ALA A 85 3.68 -1.82 9.33
CA ALA A 85 4.90 -2.00 10.09
C ALA A 85 5.03 -0.95 11.19
N ASP A 86 5.76 -1.30 12.24
CA ASP A 86 6.10 -0.36 13.30
C ASP A 86 7.27 0.55 12.87
N PRO A 87 7.65 1.56 13.65
CA PRO A 87 8.71 2.48 13.27
C PRO A 87 10.08 1.84 13.02
N THR A 88 10.29 0.60 13.47
CA THR A 88 11.53 -0.13 13.22
C THR A 88 11.41 -1.12 12.06
N HIS A 89 10.35 -0.99 11.25
CA HIS A 89 10.04 -1.84 10.10
C HIS A 89 9.61 -3.27 10.47
N LYS A 90 9.21 -3.49 11.73
CA LYS A 90 8.68 -4.79 12.14
C LYS A 90 7.26 -4.95 11.61
N PRO A 91 6.95 -6.00 10.83
CA PRO A 91 5.59 -6.22 10.34
C PRO A 91 4.62 -6.49 11.48
N LEU A 92 3.45 -5.85 11.42
CA LEU A 92 2.38 -5.99 12.40
C LEU A 92 1.16 -6.68 11.80
N ASP A 93 0.85 -6.41 10.55
CA ASP A 93 -0.27 -7.00 9.82
C ASP A 93 0.02 -6.87 8.33
N HIS A 94 -0.71 -7.62 7.51
CA HIS A 94 -0.58 -7.48 6.07
C HIS A 94 -1.86 -7.89 5.37
N LYS A 95 -2.06 -7.38 4.16
CA LYS A 95 -3.14 -7.78 3.27
C LYS A 95 -2.61 -7.86 1.86
N THR A 96 -3.03 -8.89 1.14
CA THR A 96 -2.73 -9.03 -0.27
C THR A 96 -4.03 -8.91 -1.04
N ILE A 97 -4.06 -8.04 -2.03
CA ILE A 97 -5.21 -7.91 -2.93
C ILE A 97 -4.79 -8.29 -4.34
N GLU A 98 -5.72 -8.91 -5.06
CA GLU A 98 -5.53 -9.29 -6.44
C GLU A 98 -6.53 -8.51 -7.29
N PHE A 99 -6.10 -8.13 -8.49
CA PHE A 99 -6.96 -7.41 -9.41
C PHE A 99 -6.45 -7.61 -10.83
N THR A 100 -7.28 -7.24 -11.79
CA THR A 100 -6.93 -7.33 -13.20
C THR A 100 -6.92 -5.92 -13.77
N VAL A 101 -5.78 -5.53 -14.36
CA VAL A 101 -5.71 -4.31 -15.14
C VAL A 101 -6.27 -4.62 -16.52
N PRO A 102 -7.36 -3.96 -16.94
CA PRO A 102 -7.96 -4.24 -18.24
C PRO A 102 -7.06 -3.76 -19.37
N PRO A 103 -7.22 -4.29 -20.57
CA PRO A 103 -6.60 -3.72 -21.76
C PRO A 103 -7.05 -2.25 -21.86
N HIS A 104 -6.10 -1.35 -22.05
CA HIS A 104 -6.39 0.07 -22.18
C HIS A 104 -5.54 0.66 -23.28
N ALA A 105 -6.00 1.78 -23.81
CA ALA A 105 -5.24 2.44 -24.85
C ALA A 105 -3.86 2.79 -24.29
N ALA A 106 -2.84 2.30 -24.96
CA ALA A 106 -1.50 2.64 -24.56
C ALA A 106 -1.32 4.13 -24.73
N VAL A 107 -0.78 4.75 -23.73
CA VAL A 107 -0.42 6.14 -23.84
C VAL A 107 0.88 6.17 -24.61
N HIS A 108 0.72 6.49 -25.84
CA HIS A 108 1.88 6.64 -26.61
C HIS A 108 2.25 8.01 -26.64
N HIS A 109 3.19 8.17 -26.48
CA HIS A 109 3.60 9.24 -26.66
C HIS A 109 4.60 9.35 -27.44
N PHE A 110 4.27 9.53 -27.96
CA PHE A 110 4.84 9.73 -28.60
C PHE A 110 5.39 10.02 -28.92
#